data_339bc84664aa2106777e0b10e94bd9ba
#
_entry.id   339bc84664aa2106777e0b10e94bd9ba
#
_cell.length_a   1.000
_cell.length_b   1.000
_cell.length_c   1.000
_cell.angle_alpha   90.00
_cell.angle_beta   90.00
_cell.angle_gamma   90.00
#
_symmetry.space_group_name_H-M   'P 1'
#
loop_
_entity.id
_entity.type
_entity.pdbx_description
1 polymer ?
#
loop_
_entity_poly.entity_id
_entity_poly.type
_entity_poly.pdbx_seq_one_letter_code
_entity_poly.pdbx_strand_id
1 'polypeptide(L)'
;MPTITMRVRGSEQLRRNLDRLGGAQRRQAQRDGLEAGARVVETHAKVLCPIDTGTLRNSIMVDEVTPERALIAPHTDYAEHVEFGTSRMAAQPYMRPALDQHEGEILAAVE
;
A
#
# COMPACT_ATOMS: atom_id res chain seq x y z
N MET A 1 -1.46 -13.87 -6.07
CA MET A 1 -1.65 -12.42 -6.29
C MET A 1 -0.67 -11.62 -5.48
N PRO A 2 0.06 -10.67 -6.07
CA PRO A 2 0.97 -9.83 -5.31
C PRO A 2 0.17 -8.84 -4.47
N THR A 3 0.06 -9.12 -3.18
CA THR A 3 -0.68 -8.29 -2.22
C THR A 3 0.30 -7.64 -1.29
N ILE A 4 0.20 -6.32 -1.12
CA ILE A 4 0.96 -5.59 -0.12
C ILE A 4 0.14 -5.50 1.15
N THR A 5 0.69 -6.03 2.23
CA THR A 5 0.14 -5.84 3.56
C THR A 5 0.98 -4.78 4.26
N MET A 6 0.37 -3.63 4.49
CA MET A 6 1.06 -2.52 5.13
C MET A 6 0.71 -2.46 6.60
N ARG A 7 1.74 -2.47 7.45
CA ARG A 7 1.62 -2.29 8.90
C ARG A 7 2.61 -1.22 9.31
N VAL A 8 2.15 -0.25 10.08
CA VAL A 8 3.02 0.80 10.58
C VAL A 8 3.46 0.46 11.99
N ARG A 9 4.76 0.36 12.18
CA ARG A 9 5.34 0.25 13.52
C ARG A 9 5.83 1.64 13.92
N GLY A 10 5.23 2.12 14.98
CA GLY A 10 5.41 3.37 15.64
C GLY A 10 6.57 4.26 15.31
N SER A 11 6.33 5.24 14.46
CA SER A 11 7.10 6.45 14.62
C SER A 11 6.70 7.05 15.98
N GLU A 12 7.63 7.71 16.62
CA GLU A 12 7.36 8.35 17.89
C GLU A 12 6.32 9.46 17.77
N GLN A 13 6.29 10.13 16.62
CA GLN A 13 5.30 11.15 16.31
C GLN A 13 3.88 10.58 16.26
N LEU A 14 3.70 9.49 15.56
CA LEU A 14 2.40 8.80 15.48
C LEU A 14 1.96 8.35 16.86
N ARG A 15 2.87 7.77 17.63
CA ARG A 15 2.60 7.31 18.99
C ARG A 15 2.13 8.44 19.90
N ARG A 16 2.79 9.60 19.86
CA ARG A 16 2.38 10.77 20.63
C ARG A 16 1.00 11.27 20.23
N ASN A 17 0.73 11.29 18.93
CA ASN A 17 -0.58 11.72 18.42
C ASN A 17 -1.69 10.80 18.90
N LEU A 18 -1.44 9.49 18.89
CA LEU A 18 -2.42 8.50 19.31
C LEU A 18 -2.64 8.48 20.82
N ASP A 19 -1.60 8.75 21.61
CA ASP A 19 -1.69 8.74 23.08
C ASP A 19 -2.64 9.82 23.64
N ARG A 20 -2.97 10.82 22.84
CA ARG A 20 -3.90 11.89 23.22
C ARG A 20 -5.36 11.50 23.02
N LEU A 21 -5.65 10.34 22.42
CA LEU A 21 -6.98 9.95 22.03
C LEU A 21 -7.55 8.85 22.94
N GLY A 22 -8.84 8.84 23.13
CA GLY A 22 -9.55 7.72 23.75
C GLY A 22 -9.60 6.51 22.81
N GLY A 23 -10.00 5.34 23.34
CA GLY A 23 -9.93 4.08 22.61
C GLY A 23 -10.58 4.09 21.24
N ALA A 24 -11.82 4.55 21.12
CA ALA A 24 -12.55 4.57 19.86
C ALA A 24 -11.94 5.57 18.87
N GLN A 25 -11.58 6.75 19.36
CA GLN A 25 -10.93 7.78 18.55
C GLN A 25 -9.55 7.34 18.08
N ARG A 26 -8.80 6.65 18.93
CA ARG A 26 -7.50 6.10 18.61
C ARG A 26 -7.59 5.08 17.47
N ARG A 27 -8.53 4.16 17.56
CA ARG A 27 -8.74 3.15 16.50
C ARG A 27 -9.12 3.80 15.18
N GLN A 28 -10.01 4.78 15.21
CA GLN A 28 -10.41 5.50 14.00
C GLN A 28 -9.23 6.26 13.38
N ALA A 29 -8.42 6.93 14.21
CA ALA A 29 -7.23 7.64 13.73
C ALA A 29 -6.20 6.69 13.12
N GLN A 30 -6.00 5.52 13.73
CA GLN A 30 -5.10 4.49 13.19
C GLN A 30 -5.59 4.00 11.82
N ARG A 31 -6.88 3.73 11.70
CA ARG A 31 -7.49 3.30 10.44
C ARG A 31 -7.34 4.38 9.37
N ASP A 32 -7.68 5.62 9.69
CA ASP A 32 -7.60 6.73 8.74
C ASP A 32 -6.16 6.99 8.27
N GLY A 33 -5.22 6.90 9.20
CA GLY A 33 -3.80 7.03 8.88
C GLY A 33 -3.32 5.92 7.95
N LEU A 34 -3.67 4.68 8.23
CA LEU A 34 -3.31 3.55 7.36
C LEU A 34 -3.97 3.67 5.99
N GLU A 35 -5.20 4.14 5.91
CA GLU A 35 -5.87 4.38 4.64
C GLU A 35 -5.11 5.43 3.82
N ALA A 36 -4.72 6.53 4.44
CA ALA A 36 -3.94 7.57 3.76
C ALA A 36 -2.61 7.03 3.23
N GLY A 37 -1.89 6.26 4.04
CA GLY A 37 -0.64 5.61 3.62
C GLY A 37 -0.86 4.59 2.50
N ALA A 38 -1.94 3.81 2.58
CA ALA A 38 -2.28 2.84 1.54
C ALA A 38 -2.61 3.51 0.21
N ARG A 39 -3.24 4.69 0.22
CA ARG A 39 -3.49 5.46 -1.00
C ARG A 39 -2.21 5.93 -1.65
N VAL A 40 -1.18 6.28 -0.87
CA VAL A 40 0.14 6.61 -1.40
C VAL A 40 0.75 5.40 -2.11
N VAL A 41 0.70 4.22 -1.49
CA VAL A 41 1.19 2.98 -2.12
C VAL A 41 0.44 2.69 -3.41
N GLU A 42 -0.88 2.80 -3.40
CA GLU A 42 -1.72 2.58 -4.59
C GLU A 42 -1.30 3.52 -5.72
N THR A 43 -1.11 4.80 -5.43
CA THR A 43 -0.71 5.80 -6.41
C THR A 43 0.64 5.47 -7.04
N HIS A 44 1.64 5.15 -6.22
CA HIS A 44 2.96 4.81 -6.73
C HIS A 44 2.99 3.48 -7.48
N ALA A 45 2.22 2.49 -7.02
CA ALA A 45 2.09 1.23 -7.73
C ALA A 45 1.51 1.43 -9.12
N LYS A 46 0.52 2.29 -9.26
CA LYS A 46 -0.08 2.63 -10.56
C LYS A 46 0.90 3.34 -11.47
N VAL A 47 1.73 4.23 -10.92
CA VAL A 47 2.77 4.92 -11.69
C VAL A 47 3.84 3.95 -12.18
N LEU A 48 4.26 3.02 -11.33
CA LEU A 48 5.33 2.06 -11.64
C LEU A 48 4.85 0.89 -12.49
N CYS A 49 3.54 0.64 -12.51
CA CYS A 49 2.96 -0.48 -13.23
C CYS A 49 3.18 -0.34 -14.74
N PRO A 50 3.68 -1.38 -15.43
CA PRO A 50 3.77 -1.36 -16.88
C PRO A 50 2.39 -1.17 -17.50
N ILE A 51 2.28 -0.24 -18.46
CA ILE A 51 1.02 0.08 -19.12
C ILE A 51 1.01 -0.55 -20.51
N ASP A 52 0.19 -1.57 -20.68
CA ASP A 52 -0.12 -2.13 -21.99
C ASP A 52 -1.54 -1.68 -22.39
N THR A 53 -2.56 -2.26 -21.74
CA THR A 53 -3.96 -1.87 -21.97
C THR A 53 -4.52 -1.00 -20.83
N GLY A 54 -3.78 -0.86 -19.73
CA GLY A 54 -4.24 -0.18 -18.55
C GLY A 54 -5.07 -1.05 -17.61
N THR A 55 -5.40 -2.26 -18.00
CA THR A 55 -6.23 -3.17 -17.19
C THR A 55 -5.58 -3.50 -15.86
N LEU A 56 -4.29 -3.87 -15.87
CA LEU A 56 -3.55 -4.18 -14.65
C LEU A 56 -3.48 -2.96 -13.73
N ARG A 57 -3.08 -1.83 -14.28
CA ARG A 57 -2.97 -0.58 -13.53
C ARG A 57 -4.28 -0.20 -12.86
N ASN A 58 -5.39 -0.27 -13.60
CA ASN A 58 -6.70 0.11 -13.10
C ASN A 58 -7.24 -0.89 -12.07
N SER A 59 -6.69 -2.10 -12.03
CA SER A 59 -7.10 -3.13 -11.07
C SER A 59 -6.47 -2.97 -9.69
N ILE A 60 -5.41 -2.15 -9.56
CA ILE A 60 -4.73 -1.94 -8.29
C ILE A 60 -5.62 -1.10 -7.37
N MET A 61 -5.91 -1.63 -6.19
CA MET A 61 -6.77 -0.92 -5.24
C MET A 61 -6.44 -1.29 -3.80
N VAL A 62 -6.88 -0.43 -2.89
CA VAL A 62 -6.85 -0.70 -1.46
C VAL A 62 -8.07 -1.58 -1.15
N ASP A 63 -7.82 -2.83 -0.75
CA ASP A 63 -8.87 -3.82 -0.53
C ASP A 63 -9.44 -3.80 0.88
N GLU A 64 -8.59 -3.61 1.87
CA GLU A 64 -8.99 -3.66 3.26
C GLU A 64 -8.16 -2.69 4.08
N VAL A 65 -8.81 -1.97 4.98
CA VAL A 65 -8.14 -1.14 5.97
C VAL A 65 -8.72 -1.43 7.34
N THR A 66 -7.86 -1.81 8.27
CA THR A 66 -8.20 -1.95 9.68
C THR A 66 -7.25 -1.05 10.48
N PRO A 67 -7.49 -0.85 11.80
CA PRO A 67 -6.53 -0.07 12.60
C PRO A 67 -5.12 -0.68 12.65
N GLU A 68 -4.98 -1.97 12.34
CA GLU A 68 -3.72 -2.70 12.43
C GLU A 68 -3.02 -2.88 11.09
N ARG A 69 -3.76 -2.89 9.97
CA ARG A 69 -3.17 -3.18 8.66
C ARG A 69 -3.99 -2.61 7.50
N ALA A 70 -3.35 -2.48 6.37
CA ALA A 70 -3.99 -2.18 5.10
C ALA A 70 -3.50 -3.17 4.04
N LEU A 71 -4.39 -3.60 3.17
CA LEU A 71 -4.10 -4.51 2.07
C LEU A 71 -4.29 -3.78 0.74
N ILE A 72 -3.27 -3.83 -0.10
CA ILE A 72 -3.29 -3.24 -1.44
C ILE A 72 -2.93 -4.35 -2.44
N ALA A 73 -3.75 -4.54 -3.45
CA ALA A 73 -3.52 -5.60 -4.43
C ALA A 73 -4.05 -5.25 -5.81
N PRO A 74 -3.41 -5.77 -6.87
CA PRO A 74 -3.99 -5.79 -8.21
C PRO A 74 -4.99 -6.93 -8.33
N HIS A 75 -5.91 -6.82 -9.30
CA HIS A 75 -7.00 -7.78 -9.48
C HIS A 75 -7.10 -8.30 -10.91
N THR A 76 -5.97 -8.72 -11.48
CA THR A 76 -5.92 -9.43 -12.76
C THR A 76 -5.22 -10.76 -12.59
N ASP A 77 -5.51 -11.71 -13.48
CA ASP A 77 -4.93 -13.05 -13.42
C ASP A 77 -3.42 -13.05 -13.69
N TYR A 78 -2.92 -12.06 -14.41
CA TYR A 78 -1.50 -12.00 -14.80
C TYR A 78 -0.66 -11.05 -13.94
N ALA A 79 -1.24 -10.45 -12.90
CA ALA A 79 -0.55 -9.48 -12.04
C ALA A 79 0.74 -10.05 -11.43
N GLU A 80 0.67 -11.28 -10.97
CA GLU A 80 1.79 -12.00 -10.37
C GLU A 80 2.94 -12.19 -11.36
N HIS A 81 2.63 -12.50 -12.60
CA HIS A 81 3.64 -12.69 -13.65
C HIS A 81 4.38 -11.40 -13.98
N VAL A 82 3.71 -10.26 -13.91
CA VAL A 82 4.34 -8.97 -14.12
C VAL A 82 5.28 -8.63 -12.97
N GLU A 83 4.82 -8.83 -11.74
CA GLU A 83 5.61 -8.50 -10.55
C GLU A 83 6.87 -9.36 -10.43
N PHE A 84 6.73 -10.66 -10.61
CA PHE A 84 7.80 -11.63 -10.34
C PHE A 84 8.49 -12.17 -11.59
N GLY A 85 7.92 -11.92 -12.76
CA GLY A 85 8.44 -12.47 -14.01
C GLY A 85 8.05 -13.92 -14.22
N THR A 86 8.39 -14.44 -15.38
CA THR A 86 8.19 -15.85 -15.76
C THR A 86 9.45 -16.35 -16.46
N SER A 87 9.45 -17.64 -16.86
CA SER A 87 10.55 -18.19 -17.67
C SER A 87 10.71 -17.51 -19.03
N ARG A 88 9.67 -16.79 -19.48
CA ARG A 88 9.65 -16.12 -20.79
C ARG A 88 9.66 -14.60 -20.70
N MET A 89 9.49 -14.05 -19.52
CA MET A 89 9.34 -12.62 -19.33
C MET A 89 10.11 -12.17 -18.09
N ALA A 90 10.90 -11.11 -18.22
CA ALA A 90 11.60 -10.52 -17.08
C ALA A 90 10.60 -9.88 -16.12
N ALA A 91 10.90 -9.91 -14.84
CA ALA A 91 10.10 -9.24 -13.83
C ALA A 91 10.08 -7.73 -14.06
N GLN A 92 8.91 -7.12 -13.89
CA GLN A 92 8.72 -5.67 -13.90
C GLN A 92 7.95 -5.28 -12.64
N PRO A 93 8.64 -5.28 -11.47
CA PRO A 93 7.96 -5.07 -10.18
C PRO A 93 7.37 -3.67 -10.08
N TYR A 94 6.18 -3.58 -9.51
CA TYR A 94 5.45 -2.32 -9.34
C TYR A 94 4.85 -2.19 -7.94
N MET A 95 4.43 -3.30 -7.32
CA MET A 95 3.85 -3.28 -5.97
C MET A 95 4.93 -3.12 -4.90
N ARG A 96 5.97 -3.95 -4.96
CA ARG A 96 7.03 -3.93 -3.95
C ARG A 96 7.84 -2.62 -3.96
N PRO A 97 8.28 -2.11 -5.14
CA PRO A 97 8.95 -0.82 -5.18
C PRO A 97 8.07 0.33 -4.71
N ALA A 98 6.74 0.28 -4.96
CA ALA A 98 5.83 1.31 -4.47
C ALA A 98 5.89 1.45 -2.95
N LEU A 99 6.01 0.34 -2.25
CA LEU A 99 6.16 0.35 -0.79
C LEU A 99 7.58 0.75 -0.39
N ASP A 100 8.59 0.05 -0.93
CA ASP A 100 9.97 0.14 -0.44
C ASP A 100 10.66 1.47 -0.78
N GLN A 101 10.33 2.07 -1.93
CA GLN A 101 10.98 3.30 -2.39
C GLN A 101 10.32 4.58 -1.89
N HIS A 102 9.16 4.47 -1.26
CA HIS A 102 8.37 5.62 -0.84
C HIS A 102 7.99 5.59 0.65
N GLU A 103 8.79 4.91 1.45
CA GLU A 103 8.50 4.74 2.89
C GLU A 103 8.31 6.07 3.63
N GLY A 104 9.15 7.07 3.34
CA GLY A 104 9.05 8.37 3.99
C GLY A 104 7.73 9.08 3.67
N GLU A 105 7.31 9.05 2.43
CA GLU A 105 6.04 9.65 1.99
C GLU A 105 4.85 8.91 2.59
N ILE A 106 4.91 7.58 2.60
CA ILE A 106 3.86 6.75 3.18
C ILE A 106 3.72 7.05 4.69
N LEU A 107 4.83 7.09 5.40
CA LEU A 107 4.85 7.36 6.83
C LEU A 107 4.31 8.76 7.15
N ALA A 108 4.68 9.75 6.36
CA ALA A 108 4.17 11.11 6.50
C ALA A 108 2.64 11.15 6.31
N ALA A 109 2.11 10.38 5.36
CA ALA A 109 0.66 10.31 5.14
C ALA A 109 -0.07 9.63 6.30
N VAL A 110 0.55 8.63 6.94
CA VAL A 110 -0.01 7.93 8.10
C VAL A 110 -0.06 8.84 9.33
N GLU A 111 0.94 9.67 9.50
CA GLU A 111 1.05 10.60 10.63
C GLU A 111 0.17 11.83 10.45
#